data_d6699ee85fd663f80afd62859039c1f6
#
_entry.id   d6699ee85fd663f80afd62859039c1f6
#
_cell.length_a   1.000
_cell.length_b   1.000
_cell.length_c   1.000
_cell.angle_alpha   90.00
_cell.angle_beta   90.00
_cell.angle_gamma   90.00
#
_symmetry.space_group_name_H-M   'P 1'
#
loop_
_entity.id
_entity.type
_entity.pdbx_description
1 polymer ?
#
loop_
_entity_poly.entity_id
_entity_poly.type
_entity_poly.pdbx_seq_one_letter_code
_entity_poly.pdbx_strand_id
1 'polypeptide(L)'
;MPNWRLLFLCAFLAPFLNAANSTVLVVPFHNESKYGDLNWIGESISETLVSELGEAGSIVLQRAARDEGYRRLTLKSEALLTKASLLKLGQTLDADHICYGTFQVMLPSADAQPRDGSIRITARFLDLRKLRDASEFSETGKLLDLSRLEEHLSWQAIQHLDPQTTITAQQLLQPSKLIRLDAKESYIRGLLSTNEAQKQQWLQQAARLDPRYPQPAYQLGRIAFTRKDYRQAADWFGKVPNDDPLYLEARFRMGLSTYLAGDYTTAEKCFRELSQAAPLNEVFNNLGATESRLNEPSALVDFRRALEGDQADATYRFNVGLVLYRQGSFSEAEKHFKAVLERNKDDREASTMLARCQQQTPGVSGSSPKASSSERLKDNFDLTAFRQLKAMLQTAQQ
;
A
#
# COMPACT_ATOMS: atom_id res chain seq x y z
N MET A 1 -65.98 -15.97 21.14
CA MET A 1 -64.99 -16.64 20.32
C MET A 1 -64.50 -15.68 19.25
N PRO A 2 -63.33 -15.12 19.33
CA PRO A 2 -62.68 -14.56 18.17
C PRO A 2 -61.35 -15.30 17.87
N ASN A 3 -61.22 -15.72 16.63
CA ASN A 3 -60.09 -16.42 16.06
C ASN A 3 -58.88 -15.49 15.90
N TRP A 4 -57.81 -15.77 16.62
CA TRP A 4 -56.50 -15.16 16.41
C TRP A 4 -55.75 -15.98 15.34
N ARG A 5 -55.68 -15.46 14.15
CA ARG A 5 -54.76 -15.94 13.11
C ARG A 5 -53.39 -15.30 13.40
N LEU A 6 -52.46 -16.10 13.92
CA LEU A 6 -51.01 -15.80 13.93
C LEU A 6 -50.50 -15.80 12.48
N LEU A 7 -50.24 -14.62 11.96
CA LEU A 7 -49.43 -14.45 10.76
C LEU A 7 -47.95 -14.65 11.15
N PHE A 8 -47.40 -15.83 10.84
CA PHE A 8 -45.95 -16.05 10.82
C PHE A 8 -45.39 -15.25 9.67
N LEU A 9 -44.77 -14.11 9.99
CA LEU A 9 -43.90 -13.38 9.07
C LEU A 9 -42.57 -14.15 9.01
N CYS A 10 -42.43 -15.09 8.07
CA CYS A 10 -41.14 -15.64 7.70
C CYS A 10 -40.31 -14.54 7.06
N ALA A 11 -39.52 -13.84 7.87
CA ALA A 11 -38.44 -13.03 7.36
C ALA A 11 -37.46 -14.00 6.66
N PHE A 12 -37.49 -14.04 5.34
CA PHE A 12 -36.43 -14.58 4.54
C PHE A 12 -35.19 -13.72 4.81
N LEU A 13 -34.37 -14.14 5.76
CA LEU A 13 -32.96 -13.78 5.79
C LEU A 13 -32.34 -14.42 4.56
N ALA A 14 -32.33 -13.68 3.44
CA ALA A 14 -31.44 -13.98 2.35
C ALA A 14 -30.03 -14.01 2.96
N PRO A 15 -29.28 -15.10 2.80
CA PRO A 15 -27.86 -15.04 3.13
C PRO A 15 -27.27 -13.98 2.19
N PHE A 16 -26.89 -12.83 2.76
CA PHE A 16 -25.89 -12.00 2.14
C PHE A 16 -24.67 -12.92 1.99
N LEU A 17 -24.53 -13.54 0.83
CA LEU A 17 -23.26 -14.04 0.37
C LEU A 17 -22.35 -12.83 0.33
N ASN A 18 -21.67 -12.58 1.46
CA ASN A 18 -20.41 -11.87 1.41
C ASN A 18 -19.61 -12.59 0.32
N ALA A 19 -19.35 -11.91 -0.78
CA ALA A 19 -18.21 -12.24 -1.60
C ALA A 19 -17.03 -12.17 -0.62
N ALA A 20 -16.67 -13.30 -0.04
CA ALA A 20 -15.54 -13.41 0.86
C ALA A 20 -14.39 -12.84 0.04
N ASN A 21 -13.77 -11.76 0.54
CA ASN A 21 -12.63 -11.13 -0.10
C ASN A 21 -11.58 -12.21 -0.32
N SER A 22 -11.57 -12.79 -1.52
CA SER A 22 -10.68 -13.90 -1.82
C SER A 22 -9.27 -13.36 -1.97
N THR A 23 -8.33 -14.01 -1.28
CA THR A 23 -6.91 -13.65 -1.34
C THR A 23 -6.29 -14.17 -2.64
N VAL A 24 -5.72 -13.29 -3.43
CA VAL A 24 -5.12 -13.59 -4.72
C VAL A 24 -3.59 -13.51 -4.62
N LEU A 25 -2.92 -14.56 -5.08
CA LEU A 25 -1.48 -14.58 -5.32
C LEU A 25 -1.23 -14.46 -6.82
N VAL A 26 -0.42 -13.51 -7.24
CA VAL A 26 0.07 -13.41 -8.62
C VAL A 26 1.54 -13.82 -8.65
N VAL A 27 1.88 -14.79 -9.50
CA VAL A 27 3.27 -15.21 -9.71
C VAL A 27 3.83 -14.65 -11.03
N PRO A 28 5.14 -14.41 -11.15
CA PRO A 28 5.76 -13.97 -12.39
C PRO A 28 5.45 -14.91 -13.53
N PHE A 29 5.18 -14.36 -14.72
CA PHE A 29 4.86 -15.15 -15.90
C PHE A 29 6.12 -15.74 -16.51
N HIS A 30 6.07 -17.00 -16.87
CA HIS A 30 7.23 -17.70 -17.42
C HIS A 30 7.48 -17.32 -18.88
N ASN A 31 8.76 -17.08 -19.21
CA ASN A 31 9.19 -16.72 -20.54
C ASN A 31 9.40 -17.98 -21.41
N GLU A 32 8.55 -18.18 -22.41
CA GLU A 32 8.67 -19.26 -23.40
C GLU A 32 9.52 -18.85 -24.64
N SER A 33 9.97 -17.58 -24.69
CA SER A 33 10.82 -17.11 -25.77
C SER A 33 12.27 -17.54 -25.59
N LYS A 34 13.04 -17.47 -26.67
CA LYS A 34 14.49 -17.76 -26.65
C LYS A 34 15.34 -16.62 -26.05
N TYR A 35 14.73 -15.51 -25.65
CA TYR A 35 15.36 -14.27 -25.23
C TYR A 35 15.31 -14.12 -23.71
N GLY A 36 16.32 -14.64 -23.00
CA GLY A 36 16.38 -14.62 -21.54
C GLY A 36 16.50 -13.22 -20.93
N ASP A 37 17.00 -12.25 -21.68
CA ASP A 37 17.07 -10.84 -21.32
C ASP A 37 15.68 -10.18 -21.16
N LEU A 38 14.64 -10.83 -21.69
CA LEU A 38 13.25 -10.42 -21.57
C LEU A 38 12.51 -11.02 -20.34
N ASN A 39 13.17 -11.79 -19.47
CA ASN A 39 12.55 -12.38 -18.29
C ASN A 39 11.88 -11.34 -17.37
N TRP A 40 12.35 -10.08 -17.40
CA TRP A 40 11.74 -8.99 -16.66
C TRP A 40 10.25 -8.76 -17.01
N ILE A 41 9.79 -9.16 -18.20
CA ILE A 41 8.41 -9.00 -18.66
C ILE A 41 7.45 -9.81 -17.77
N GLY A 42 7.84 -11.02 -17.36
CA GLY A 42 7.02 -11.85 -16.47
C GLY A 42 6.75 -11.20 -15.12
N GLU A 43 7.72 -10.51 -14.58
CA GLU A 43 7.56 -9.72 -13.36
C GLU A 43 6.73 -8.45 -13.63
N SER A 44 6.90 -7.80 -14.79
CA SER A 44 6.09 -6.64 -15.19
C SER A 44 4.60 -6.96 -15.21
N ILE A 45 4.23 -8.07 -15.84
CA ILE A 45 2.85 -8.56 -15.89
C ILE A 45 2.33 -8.80 -14.47
N SER A 46 3.13 -9.46 -13.61
CA SER A 46 2.76 -9.74 -12.24
C SER A 46 2.54 -8.46 -11.43
N GLU A 47 3.44 -7.49 -11.50
CA GLU A 47 3.34 -6.21 -10.77
C GLU A 47 2.12 -5.40 -11.21
N THR A 48 1.83 -5.35 -12.53
CA THR A 48 0.64 -4.67 -13.05
C THR A 48 -0.65 -5.34 -12.55
N LEU A 49 -0.73 -6.69 -12.62
CA LEU A 49 -1.89 -7.44 -12.10
C LEU A 49 -2.09 -7.22 -10.59
N VAL A 50 -1.01 -7.23 -9.80
CA VAL A 50 -1.08 -6.96 -8.35
C VAL A 50 -1.65 -5.57 -8.08
N SER A 51 -1.20 -4.55 -8.83
CA SER A 51 -1.68 -3.19 -8.69
C SER A 51 -3.16 -3.07 -9.04
N GLU A 52 -3.54 -3.50 -10.25
CA GLU A 52 -4.89 -3.29 -10.78
C GLU A 52 -5.94 -4.14 -10.03
N LEU A 53 -5.63 -5.37 -9.65
CA LEU A 53 -6.51 -6.20 -8.82
C LEU A 53 -6.69 -5.59 -7.41
N GLY A 54 -5.62 -5.02 -6.84
CA GLY A 54 -5.69 -4.33 -5.56
C GLY A 54 -6.54 -3.06 -5.62
N GLU A 55 -6.43 -2.28 -6.70
CA GLU A 55 -7.26 -1.09 -6.94
C GLU A 55 -8.73 -1.45 -7.16
N ALA A 56 -8.99 -2.59 -7.80
CA ALA A 56 -10.33 -3.13 -7.97
C ALA A 56 -10.96 -3.69 -6.68
N GLY A 57 -10.22 -3.66 -5.54
CA GLY A 57 -10.73 -4.09 -4.22
C GLY A 57 -10.42 -5.53 -3.85
N SER A 58 -9.67 -6.29 -4.65
CA SER A 58 -9.23 -7.63 -4.28
C SER A 58 -8.16 -7.59 -3.18
N ILE A 59 -8.11 -8.60 -2.32
CA ILE A 59 -6.98 -8.79 -1.40
C ILE A 59 -5.86 -9.47 -2.18
N VAL A 60 -4.79 -8.73 -2.51
CA VAL A 60 -3.69 -9.27 -3.31
C VAL A 60 -2.42 -9.37 -2.46
N LEU A 61 -1.82 -10.55 -2.45
CA LEU A 61 -0.55 -10.78 -1.76
C LEU A 61 0.57 -10.00 -2.46
N GLN A 62 1.21 -9.14 -1.70
CA GLN A 62 2.28 -8.29 -2.19
C GLN A 62 3.55 -9.10 -2.49
N ARG A 63 4.42 -8.56 -3.34
CA ARG A 63 5.68 -9.19 -3.75
C ARG A 63 6.49 -9.74 -2.58
N ALA A 64 6.61 -9.01 -1.48
CA ALA A 64 7.37 -9.45 -0.32
C ALA A 64 6.85 -10.78 0.28
N ALA A 65 5.54 -10.96 0.35
CA ALA A 65 4.91 -12.20 0.80
C ALA A 65 5.18 -13.35 -0.18
N ARG A 66 5.07 -13.09 -1.49
CA ARG A 66 5.38 -14.05 -2.55
C ARG A 66 6.85 -14.51 -2.48
N ASP A 67 7.78 -13.57 -2.39
CA ASP A 67 9.22 -13.84 -2.34
C ASP A 67 9.58 -14.64 -1.08
N GLU A 68 8.93 -14.38 0.05
CA GLU A 68 9.05 -15.18 1.27
C GLU A 68 8.51 -16.61 1.06
N GLY A 69 7.38 -16.77 0.38
CA GLY A 69 6.86 -18.09 0.00
C GLY A 69 7.84 -18.87 -0.88
N TYR A 70 8.45 -18.22 -1.87
CA TYR A 70 9.48 -18.83 -2.72
C TYR A 70 10.70 -19.27 -1.90
N ARG A 71 11.15 -18.43 -0.97
CA ARG A 71 12.26 -18.75 -0.07
C ARG A 71 11.95 -19.96 0.81
N ARG A 72 10.76 -20.00 1.42
CA ARG A 72 10.34 -21.14 2.29
C ARG A 72 10.28 -22.45 1.52
N LEU A 73 9.86 -22.42 0.27
CA LEU A 73 9.71 -23.60 -0.56
C LEU A 73 10.93 -23.89 -1.46
N THR A 74 11.98 -23.08 -1.34
CA THR A 74 13.21 -23.19 -2.16
C THR A 74 12.90 -23.15 -3.66
N LEU A 75 11.91 -22.34 -4.07
CA LEU A 75 11.53 -22.15 -5.47
C LEU A 75 12.38 -21.05 -6.10
N LYS A 76 12.68 -21.21 -7.39
CA LYS A 76 13.32 -20.16 -8.19
C LYS A 76 12.25 -19.27 -8.84
N SER A 77 12.39 -17.96 -8.75
CA SER A 77 11.42 -17.00 -9.29
C SER A 77 11.20 -17.10 -10.81
N GLU A 78 12.23 -17.53 -11.56
CA GLU A 78 12.17 -17.65 -13.03
C GLU A 78 11.76 -19.04 -13.51
N ALA A 79 11.58 -20.00 -12.60
CA ALA A 79 11.23 -21.36 -12.96
C ALA A 79 9.76 -21.47 -13.40
N LEU A 80 9.50 -22.29 -14.41
CA LEU A 80 8.14 -22.72 -14.73
C LEU A 80 7.62 -23.56 -13.54
N LEU A 81 6.68 -23.00 -12.79
CA LEU A 81 6.09 -23.71 -11.65
C LEU A 81 5.11 -24.77 -12.12
N THR A 82 5.24 -25.98 -11.58
CA THR A 82 4.24 -27.03 -11.78
C THR A 82 2.97 -26.72 -10.99
N LYS A 83 1.83 -27.31 -11.36
CA LYS A 83 0.59 -27.20 -10.58
C LYS A 83 0.78 -27.58 -9.11
N ALA A 84 1.58 -28.62 -8.83
CA ALA A 84 1.90 -29.03 -7.46
C ALA A 84 2.68 -27.94 -6.71
N SER A 85 3.65 -27.28 -7.36
CA SER A 85 4.40 -26.15 -6.77
C SER A 85 3.49 -24.96 -6.52
N LEU A 86 2.59 -24.62 -7.45
CA LEU A 86 1.59 -23.56 -7.29
C LEU A 86 0.65 -23.85 -6.11
N LEU A 87 0.09 -25.06 -6.03
CA LEU A 87 -0.76 -25.48 -4.90
C LEU A 87 -0.03 -25.32 -3.56
N LYS A 88 1.21 -25.83 -3.49
CA LYS A 88 2.02 -25.74 -2.27
C LYS A 88 2.31 -24.29 -1.88
N LEU A 89 2.63 -23.44 -2.86
CA LEU A 89 2.88 -22.02 -2.64
C LEU A 89 1.64 -21.29 -2.13
N GLY A 90 0.48 -21.52 -2.77
CA GLY A 90 -0.77 -20.93 -2.35
C GLY A 90 -1.20 -21.34 -0.94
N GLN A 91 -1.06 -22.64 -0.60
CA GLN A 91 -1.31 -23.14 0.75
C GLN A 91 -0.35 -22.52 1.78
N THR A 92 0.92 -22.32 1.43
CA THR A 92 1.93 -21.74 2.32
C THR A 92 1.63 -20.27 2.63
N LEU A 93 0.98 -19.56 1.70
CA LEU A 93 0.66 -18.13 1.79
C LEU A 93 -0.82 -17.86 2.08
N ASP A 94 -1.62 -18.90 2.33
CA ASP A 94 -3.06 -18.81 2.60
C ASP A 94 -3.81 -18.03 1.51
N ALA A 95 -3.48 -18.32 0.23
CA ALA A 95 -4.15 -17.75 -0.91
C ALA A 95 -5.39 -18.58 -1.30
N ASP A 96 -6.44 -17.92 -1.78
CA ASP A 96 -7.63 -18.58 -2.34
C ASP A 96 -7.49 -18.84 -3.85
N HIS A 97 -6.82 -17.92 -4.54
CA HIS A 97 -6.57 -17.98 -5.98
C HIS A 97 -5.10 -17.71 -6.30
N ILE A 98 -4.61 -18.39 -7.33
CA ILE A 98 -3.30 -18.07 -7.92
C ILE A 98 -3.49 -17.66 -9.37
N CYS A 99 -3.04 -16.45 -9.73
CA CYS A 99 -2.88 -16.04 -11.11
C CYS A 99 -1.45 -16.38 -11.57
N TYR A 100 -1.35 -17.14 -12.67
CA TYR A 100 -0.08 -17.58 -13.25
C TYR A 100 -0.20 -17.64 -14.77
N GLY A 101 0.94 -17.70 -15.47
CA GLY A 101 0.88 -17.74 -16.92
C GLY A 101 2.25 -17.82 -17.58
N THR A 102 2.22 -17.63 -18.90
CA THR A 102 3.39 -17.62 -19.76
C THR A 102 3.33 -16.43 -20.71
N PHE A 103 4.48 -16.05 -21.24
CA PHE A 103 4.54 -15.14 -22.37
C PHE A 103 5.56 -15.60 -23.40
N GLN A 104 5.33 -15.24 -24.67
CA GLN A 104 6.21 -15.53 -25.77
C GLN A 104 6.40 -14.30 -26.65
N VAL A 105 7.64 -13.91 -26.88
CA VAL A 105 8.00 -12.84 -27.82
C VAL A 105 8.42 -13.45 -29.15
N MET A 106 7.84 -12.94 -30.22
CA MET A 106 8.09 -13.37 -31.61
C MET A 106 8.64 -12.18 -32.38
N LEU A 107 9.81 -12.36 -33.01
CA LEU A 107 10.43 -11.34 -33.85
C LEU A 107 9.94 -11.45 -35.30
N PRO A 108 9.78 -10.31 -36.00
CA PRO A 108 9.37 -10.30 -37.40
C PRO A 108 10.47 -10.84 -38.34
N SER A 109 11.75 -10.76 -37.92
CA SER A 109 12.91 -11.32 -38.63
C SER A 109 14.02 -11.67 -37.63
N ALA A 110 15.01 -12.44 -38.08
CA ALA A 110 16.14 -12.85 -37.24
C ALA A 110 17.01 -11.65 -36.78
N ASP A 111 17.07 -10.59 -37.58
CA ASP A 111 17.85 -9.37 -37.30
C ASP A 111 17.06 -8.29 -36.56
N ALA A 112 15.77 -8.51 -36.28
CA ALA A 112 14.94 -7.54 -35.60
C ALA A 112 15.35 -7.42 -34.13
N GLN A 113 15.21 -6.21 -33.58
CA GLN A 113 15.40 -5.98 -32.16
C GLN A 113 14.20 -6.54 -31.37
N PRO A 114 14.37 -7.07 -30.16
CA PRO A 114 13.27 -7.60 -29.34
C PRO A 114 12.08 -6.65 -29.20
N ARG A 115 12.34 -5.36 -29.06
CA ARG A 115 11.29 -4.32 -28.96
C ARG A 115 10.39 -4.18 -30.19
N ASP A 116 10.87 -4.63 -31.37
CA ASP A 116 10.12 -4.58 -32.64
C ASP A 116 9.23 -5.81 -32.82
N GLY A 117 9.31 -6.75 -31.86
CA GLY A 117 8.55 -7.99 -31.85
C GLY A 117 7.10 -7.83 -31.43
N SER A 118 6.36 -8.88 -31.64
CA SER A 118 5.06 -9.09 -31.03
C SER A 118 5.17 -9.97 -29.80
N ILE A 119 4.25 -9.79 -28.85
CA ILE A 119 4.17 -10.59 -27.64
C ILE A 119 2.78 -11.24 -27.56
N ARG A 120 2.75 -12.51 -27.14
CA ARG A 120 1.55 -13.19 -26.67
C ARG A 120 1.70 -13.44 -25.18
N ILE A 121 0.69 -13.07 -24.39
CA ILE A 121 0.59 -13.30 -22.95
C ILE A 121 -0.58 -14.22 -22.71
N THR A 122 -0.38 -15.26 -21.90
CA THR A 122 -1.44 -16.22 -21.53
C THR A 122 -1.51 -16.29 -20.01
N ALA A 123 -2.65 -15.97 -19.44
CA ALA A 123 -2.91 -16.00 -18.00
C ALA A 123 -3.97 -17.05 -17.64
N ARG A 124 -3.84 -17.64 -16.47
CA ARG A 124 -4.78 -18.60 -15.88
C ARG A 124 -4.96 -18.32 -14.41
N PHE A 125 -6.14 -18.64 -13.89
CA PHE A 125 -6.39 -18.68 -12.46
C PHE A 125 -6.52 -20.13 -11.98
N LEU A 126 -5.88 -20.45 -10.87
CA LEU A 126 -6.06 -21.68 -10.12
C LEU A 126 -6.88 -21.38 -8.88
N ASP A 127 -8.10 -21.90 -8.81
CA ASP A 127 -8.94 -21.87 -7.61
C ASP A 127 -8.47 -22.95 -6.65
N LEU A 128 -7.89 -22.54 -5.53
CA LEU A 128 -7.31 -23.48 -4.55
C LEU A 128 -8.35 -24.20 -3.70
N ARG A 129 -9.57 -23.64 -3.59
CA ARG A 129 -10.67 -24.27 -2.87
C ARG A 129 -11.29 -25.40 -3.71
N LYS A 130 -11.40 -25.20 -5.03
CA LYS A 130 -11.99 -26.18 -5.96
C LYS A 130 -10.95 -27.07 -6.65
N LEU A 131 -9.67 -26.75 -6.49
CA LEU A 131 -8.52 -27.46 -7.10
C LEU A 131 -8.62 -27.59 -8.63
N ARG A 132 -9.14 -26.58 -9.30
CA ARG A 132 -9.26 -26.56 -10.76
C ARG A 132 -8.85 -25.23 -11.35
N ASP A 133 -8.32 -25.32 -12.57
CA ASP A 133 -8.06 -24.13 -13.35
C ASP A 133 -9.38 -23.50 -13.80
N ALA A 134 -9.38 -22.18 -13.76
CA ALA A 134 -10.39 -21.37 -14.41
C ALA A 134 -10.05 -21.15 -15.90
N SER A 135 -10.85 -20.29 -16.53
CA SER A 135 -10.66 -19.91 -17.93
C SER A 135 -9.26 -19.36 -18.19
N GLU A 136 -8.77 -19.58 -19.38
CA GLU A 136 -7.55 -18.99 -19.91
C GLU A 136 -7.86 -17.66 -20.56
N PHE A 137 -7.04 -16.64 -20.27
CA PHE A 137 -7.09 -15.35 -20.93
C PHE A 137 -5.82 -15.17 -21.76
N SER A 138 -5.92 -14.55 -22.91
CA SER A 138 -4.74 -14.29 -23.72
C SER A 138 -4.81 -12.93 -24.41
N GLU A 139 -3.67 -12.24 -24.43
CA GLU A 139 -3.47 -10.99 -25.14
C GLU A 139 -2.35 -11.15 -26.15
N THR A 140 -2.49 -10.50 -27.30
CA THR A 140 -1.47 -10.51 -28.36
C THR A 140 -1.37 -9.12 -28.97
N GLY A 141 -0.17 -8.61 -29.09
CA GLY A 141 0.10 -7.30 -29.68
C GLY A 141 1.57 -7.01 -29.89
N LYS A 142 1.90 -5.76 -30.18
CA LYS A 142 3.31 -5.32 -30.27
C LYS A 142 3.91 -5.26 -28.87
N LEU A 143 5.19 -5.63 -28.72
CA LEU A 143 5.87 -5.52 -27.43
C LEU A 143 5.94 -4.05 -26.94
N LEU A 144 6.01 -3.08 -27.85
CA LEU A 144 5.96 -1.66 -27.50
C LEU A 144 4.64 -1.25 -26.80
N ASP A 145 3.57 -2.00 -27.02
CA ASP A 145 2.27 -1.77 -26.41
C ASP A 145 2.06 -2.60 -25.13
N LEU A 146 3.16 -3.10 -24.51
CA LEU A 146 3.11 -4.01 -23.35
C LEU A 146 2.20 -3.46 -22.23
N SER A 147 2.33 -2.19 -21.85
CA SER A 147 1.46 -1.59 -20.82
C SER A 147 -0.03 -1.74 -21.15
N ARG A 148 -0.39 -1.51 -22.40
CA ARG A 148 -1.78 -1.65 -22.84
C ARG A 148 -2.29 -3.09 -22.77
N LEU A 149 -1.43 -4.03 -23.13
CA LEU A 149 -1.77 -5.47 -23.07
C LEU A 149 -1.92 -5.94 -21.62
N GLU A 150 -1.06 -5.47 -20.72
CA GLU A 150 -1.12 -5.77 -19.29
C GLU A 150 -2.40 -5.18 -18.66
N GLU A 151 -2.77 -3.94 -18.97
CA GLU A 151 -4.00 -3.31 -18.48
C GLU A 151 -5.25 -4.06 -18.97
N HIS A 152 -5.28 -4.47 -20.23
CA HIS A 152 -6.41 -5.23 -20.76
C HIS A 152 -6.49 -6.64 -20.13
N LEU A 153 -5.35 -7.29 -19.92
CA LEU A 153 -5.26 -8.56 -19.20
C LEU A 153 -5.77 -8.42 -17.76
N SER A 154 -5.40 -7.31 -17.09
CA SER A 154 -5.86 -7.00 -15.74
C SER A 154 -7.37 -6.82 -15.67
N TRP A 155 -7.96 -6.15 -16.66
CA TRP A 155 -9.41 -6.04 -16.77
C TRP A 155 -10.10 -7.41 -16.89
N GLN A 156 -9.58 -8.32 -17.72
CA GLN A 156 -10.11 -9.69 -17.83
C GLN A 156 -9.99 -10.43 -16.50
N ALA A 157 -8.88 -10.26 -15.78
CA ALA A 157 -8.66 -10.84 -14.47
C ALA A 157 -9.65 -10.31 -13.41
N ILE A 158 -9.90 -9.00 -13.40
CA ILE A 158 -10.90 -8.36 -12.54
C ILE A 158 -12.29 -8.93 -12.82
N GLN A 159 -12.70 -8.98 -14.08
CA GLN A 159 -14.00 -9.56 -14.45
C GLN A 159 -14.14 -11.02 -14.09
N HIS A 160 -13.05 -11.79 -14.14
CA HIS A 160 -13.06 -13.19 -13.71
C HIS A 160 -13.31 -13.33 -12.21
N LEU A 161 -12.65 -12.50 -11.39
CA LEU A 161 -12.78 -12.55 -9.92
C LEU A 161 -14.09 -11.94 -9.43
N ASP A 162 -14.53 -10.86 -10.08
CA ASP A 162 -15.80 -10.20 -9.82
C ASP A 162 -16.60 -10.00 -11.12
N PRO A 163 -17.45 -10.97 -11.50
CA PRO A 163 -18.29 -10.87 -12.70
C PRO A 163 -19.32 -9.73 -12.66
N GLN A 164 -19.56 -9.14 -11.49
CA GLN A 164 -20.50 -8.02 -11.32
C GLN A 164 -19.79 -6.66 -11.30
N THR A 165 -18.47 -6.64 -11.49
CA THR A 165 -17.72 -5.39 -11.49
C THR A 165 -18.25 -4.40 -12.53
N THR A 166 -18.30 -3.13 -12.14
CA THR A 166 -18.64 -2.02 -13.04
C THR A 166 -17.42 -1.43 -13.75
N ILE A 167 -16.22 -1.93 -13.43
CA ILE A 167 -14.95 -1.47 -14.02
C ILE A 167 -14.90 -1.89 -15.49
N THR A 168 -14.79 -0.90 -16.39
CA THR A 168 -14.68 -1.13 -17.83
C THR A 168 -13.23 -1.15 -18.28
N ALA A 169 -12.94 -1.86 -19.38
CA ALA A 169 -11.61 -1.82 -20.00
C ALA A 169 -11.14 -0.40 -20.32
N GLN A 170 -12.05 0.49 -20.72
CA GLN A 170 -11.72 1.87 -21.05
C GLN A 170 -11.23 2.68 -19.85
N GLN A 171 -11.70 2.37 -18.65
CA GLN A 171 -11.23 3.04 -17.43
C GLN A 171 -9.78 2.64 -17.07
N LEU A 172 -9.36 1.41 -17.37
CA LEU A 172 -7.98 0.97 -17.18
C LEU A 172 -7.06 1.43 -18.31
N LEU A 173 -7.56 1.47 -19.55
CA LEU A 173 -6.79 1.83 -20.74
C LEU A 173 -6.64 3.36 -20.95
N GLN A 174 -6.68 4.15 -19.88
CA GLN A 174 -6.48 5.59 -20.00
C GLN A 174 -5.06 5.92 -20.51
N PRO A 175 -4.91 6.87 -21.46
CA PRO A 175 -3.59 7.23 -21.98
C PRO A 175 -2.58 7.69 -20.93
N SER A 176 -3.04 8.25 -19.81
CA SER A 176 -2.21 8.64 -18.66
C SER A 176 -1.54 7.45 -17.96
N LYS A 177 -2.11 6.26 -18.04
CA LYS A 177 -1.58 5.02 -17.45
C LYS A 177 -0.60 4.27 -18.38
N LEU A 178 -0.51 4.64 -19.64
CA LEU A 178 0.37 3.95 -20.59
C LEU A 178 1.83 4.37 -20.41
N ILE A 179 2.60 3.48 -19.82
CA ILE A 179 4.01 3.69 -19.50
C ILE A 179 4.89 3.24 -20.64
N ARG A 180 5.96 4.00 -20.94
CA ARG A 180 6.97 3.64 -21.93
C ARG A 180 7.63 2.32 -21.59
N LEU A 181 7.83 1.46 -22.60
CA LEU A 181 8.43 0.14 -22.44
C LEU A 181 9.80 0.18 -21.75
N ASP A 182 10.68 1.11 -22.16
CA ASP A 182 12.04 1.27 -21.64
C ASP A 182 12.05 1.78 -20.17
N ALA A 183 11.05 2.58 -19.77
CA ALA A 183 10.88 3.02 -18.40
C ALA A 183 10.39 1.85 -17.54
N LYS A 184 9.44 1.06 -18.05
CA LYS A 184 8.92 -0.13 -17.37
C LYS A 184 10.01 -1.18 -17.19
N GLU A 185 10.79 -1.48 -18.22
CA GLU A 185 11.96 -2.36 -18.14
C GLU A 185 12.93 -1.90 -17.05
N SER A 186 13.31 -0.62 -17.08
CA SER A 186 14.23 -0.07 -16.08
C SER A 186 13.68 -0.19 -14.66
N TYR A 187 12.40 0.07 -14.46
CA TYR A 187 11.74 -0.08 -13.16
C TYR A 187 11.80 -1.53 -12.66
N ILE A 188 11.40 -2.49 -13.49
CA ILE A 188 11.38 -3.91 -13.11
C ILE A 188 12.79 -4.45 -12.86
N ARG A 189 13.78 -4.08 -13.69
CA ARG A 189 15.18 -4.43 -13.41
C ARG A 189 15.68 -3.84 -12.09
N GLY A 190 15.20 -2.65 -11.74
CA GLY A 190 15.44 -2.05 -10.43
C GLY A 190 14.83 -2.86 -9.29
N LEU A 191 13.59 -3.33 -9.44
CA LEU A 191 12.93 -4.18 -8.44
C LEU A 191 13.64 -5.54 -8.25
N LEU A 192 14.12 -6.12 -9.34
CA LEU A 192 14.82 -7.42 -9.35
C LEU A 192 16.26 -7.34 -8.86
N SER A 193 16.86 -6.14 -8.84
CA SER A 193 18.26 -5.96 -8.43
C SER A 193 18.42 -6.19 -6.93
N THR A 194 19.36 -7.04 -6.55
CA THR A 194 19.80 -7.26 -5.17
C THR A 194 20.86 -6.26 -4.72
N ASN A 195 21.54 -5.60 -5.67
CA ASN A 195 22.51 -4.55 -5.38
C ASN A 195 21.80 -3.21 -5.25
N GLU A 196 21.86 -2.59 -4.07
CA GLU A 196 21.18 -1.33 -3.77
C GLU A 196 21.61 -0.15 -4.68
N ALA A 197 22.88 -0.04 -5.03
CA ALA A 197 23.37 1.01 -5.92
C ALA A 197 22.81 0.83 -7.34
N GLN A 198 22.85 -0.39 -7.84
CA GLN A 198 22.29 -0.74 -9.15
C GLN A 198 20.77 -0.56 -9.19
N LYS A 199 20.06 -0.98 -8.12
CA LYS A 199 18.63 -0.75 -7.94
C LYS A 199 18.31 0.74 -8.08
N GLN A 200 19.04 1.58 -7.35
CA GLN A 200 18.82 3.03 -7.39
C GLN A 200 19.08 3.61 -8.78
N GLN A 201 20.15 3.16 -9.49
CA GLN A 201 20.44 3.59 -10.85
C GLN A 201 19.29 3.25 -11.83
N TRP A 202 18.79 2.01 -11.79
CA TRP A 202 17.67 1.58 -12.61
C TRP A 202 16.39 2.39 -12.33
N LEU A 203 16.06 2.61 -11.06
CA LEU A 203 14.88 3.39 -10.67
C LEU A 203 15.00 4.85 -11.11
N GLN A 204 16.21 5.46 -10.98
CA GLN A 204 16.46 6.81 -11.48
C GLN A 204 16.34 6.89 -13.01
N GLN A 205 16.80 5.85 -13.72
CA GLN A 205 16.65 5.76 -15.16
C GLN A 205 15.17 5.68 -15.55
N ALA A 206 14.39 4.84 -14.88
CA ALA A 206 12.96 4.72 -15.11
C ALA A 206 12.22 6.06 -14.91
N ALA A 207 12.49 6.76 -13.80
CA ALA A 207 11.92 8.06 -13.51
C ALA A 207 12.30 9.16 -14.52
N ARG A 208 13.47 9.06 -15.16
CA ARG A 208 13.89 9.99 -16.22
C ARG A 208 13.26 9.66 -17.57
N LEU A 209 13.09 8.37 -17.89
CA LEU A 209 12.53 7.91 -19.16
C LEU A 209 11.04 8.23 -19.27
N ASP A 210 10.31 8.06 -18.18
CA ASP A 210 8.90 8.45 -18.10
C ASP A 210 8.58 9.12 -16.75
N PRO A 211 8.60 10.45 -16.68
CA PRO A 211 8.26 11.18 -15.44
C PRO A 211 6.82 11.00 -14.96
N ARG A 212 5.91 10.49 -15.80
CA ARG A 212 4.53 10.19 -15.43
C ARG A 212 4.39 8.84 -14.75
N TYR A 213 5.46 8.02 -14.75
CA TYR A 213 5.49 6.73 -14.08
C TYR A 213 5.78 6.92 -12.58
N PRO A 214 4.78 6.83 -11.68
CA PRO A 214 4.95 7.24 -10.28
C PRO A 214 5.75 6.22 -9.45
N GLN A 215 5.68 4.93 -9.79
CA GLN A 215 6.30 3.85 -9.03
C GLN A 215 7.81 4.03 -8.83
N PRO A 216 8.62 4.41 -9.83
CA PRO A 216 10.04 4.68 -9.63
C PRO A 216 10.31 5.80 -8.60
N ALA A 217 9.53 6.89 -8.66
CA ALA A 217 9.66 8.00 -7.71
C ALA A 217 9.30 7.56 -6.30
N TYR A 218 8.20 6.82 -6.15
CA TYR A 218 7.79 6.26 -4.86
C TYR A 218 8.87 5.34 -4.26
N GLN A 219 9.46 4.43 -5.04
CA GLN A 219 10.52 3.54 -4.56
C GLN A 219 11.81 4.30 -4.20
N LEU A 220 12.19 5.32 -4.97
CA LEU A 220 13.34 6.18 -4.67
C LEU A 220 13.11 6.96 -3.36
N GLY A 221 11.90 7.44 -3.13
CA GLY A 221 11.49 8.07 -1.87
C GLY A 221 11.64 7.11 -0.69
N ARG A 222 11.20 5.86 -0.83
CA ARG A 222 11.38 4.81 0.20
C ARG A 222 12.85 4.53 0.51
N ILE A 223 13.69 4.43 -0.52
CA ILE A 223 15.14 4.21 -0.35
C ILE A 223 15.77 5.38 0.42
N ALA A 224 15.47 6.62 0.02
CA ALA A 224 15.98 7.81 0.69
C ALA A 224 15.49 7.89 2.15
N PHE A 225 14.22 7.57 2.41
CA PHE A 225 13.64 7.53 3.76
C PHE A 225 14.36 6.52 4.66
N THR A 226 14.60 5.31 4.18
CA THR A 226 15.34 4.26 4.91
C THR A 226 16.76 4.69 5.25
N ARG A 227 17.40 5.46 4.36
CA ARG A 227 18.73 6.06 4.59
C ARG A 227 18.71 7.31 5.48
N LYS A 228 17.51 7.72 5.94
CA LYS A 228 17.28 8.95 6.73
C LYS A 228 17.63 10.24 5.97
N ASP A 229 17.72 10.18 4.66
CA ASP A 229 17.77 11.36 3.80
C ASP A 229 16.35 11.88 3.55
N TYR A 230 15.81 12.48 4.59
CA TYR A 230 14.40 12.86 4.63
C TYR A 230 14.04 13.97 3.63
N ARG A 231 14.98 14.87 3.31
CA ARG A 231 14.75 15.89 2.29
C ARG A 231 14.62 15.27 0.91
N GLN A 232 15.57 14.41 0.55
CA GLN A 232 15.51 13.69 -0.72
C GLN A 232 14.28 12.76 -0.82
N ALA A 233 13.89 12.15 0.30
CA ALA A 233 12.68 11.33 0.37
C ALA A 233 11.43 12.16 0.06
N ALA A 234 11.28 13.34 0.67
CA ALA A 234 10.18 14.25 0.41
C ALA A 234 10.12 14.70 -1.05
N ASP A 235 11.28 15.03 -1.65
CA ASP A 235 11.39 15.43 -3.05
C ASP A 235 10.93 14.33 -4.00
N TRP A 236 11.26 13.07 -3.70
CA TRP A 236 10.82 11.94 -4.51
C TRP A 236 9.35 11.61 -4.34
N PHE A 237 8.84 11.58 -3.12
CA PHE A 237 7.41 11.35 -2.87
C PHE A 237 6.53 12.46 -3.47
N GLY A 238 7.03 13.71 -3.48
CA GLY A 238 6.35 14.85 -4.09
C GLY A 238 6.21 14.77 -5.62
N LYS A 239 6.91 13.84 -6.29
CA LYS A 239 6.78 13.61 -7.75
C LYS A 239 5.64 12.67 -8.12
N VAL A 240 4.99 12.04 -7.16
CA VAL A 240 3.83 11.17 -7.42
C VAL A 240 2.63 12.08 -7.76
N PRO A 241 2.00 11.90 -8.95
CA PRO A 241 0.88 12.72 -9.40
C PRO A 241 -0.36 12.55 -8.49
N ASN A 242 -1.18 13.58 -8.40
CA ASN A 242 -2.34 13.61 -7.51
C ASN A 242 -3.53 12.76 -7.98
N ASP A 243 -3.53 12.37 -9.25
CA ASP A 243 -4.50 11.46 -9.87
C ASP A 243 -4.07 9.98 -9.84
N ASP A 244 -2.87 9.70 -9.28
CA ASP A 244 -2.37 8.34 -9.17
C ASP A 244 -2.86 7.67 -7.86
N PRO A 245 -3.20 6.37 -7.87
CA PRO A 245 -3.61 5.62 -6.69
C PRO A 245 -2.59 5.62 -5.54
N LEU A 246 -1.29 5.75 -5.84
CA LEU A 246 -0.23 5.87 -4.84
C LEU A 246 -0.15 7.24 -4.17
N TYR A 247 -0.89 8.25 -4.68
CA TYR A 247 -0.75 9.63 -4.22
C TYR A 247 -0.94 9.79 -2.72
N LEU A 248 -2.01 9.23 -2.16
CA LEU A 248 -2.30 9.38 -0.73
C LEU A 248 -1.20 8.76 0.15
N GLU A 249 -0.68 7.60 -0.26
CA GLU A 249 0.43 6.95 0.45
C GLU A 249 1.73 7.76 0.30
N ALA A 250 2.04 8.21 -0.90
CA ALA A 250 3.20 9.08 -1.14
C ALA A 250 3.08 10.39 -0.36
N ARG A 251 1.89 10.97 -0.28
CA ARG A 251 1.62 12.19 0.49
C ARG A 251 1.82 11.98 1.99
N PHE A 252 1.41 10.84 2.53
CA PHE A 252 1.68 10.45 3.91
C PHE A 252 3.18 10.30 4.19
N ARG A 253 3.90 9.60 3.30
CA ARG A 253 5.35 9.43 3.39
C ARG A 253 6.09 10.76 3.22
N MET A 254 5.61 11.67 2.38
CA MET A 254 6.14 13.03 2.25
C MET A 254 5.96 13.81 3.54
N GLY A 255 4.77 13.76 4.15
CA GLY A 255 4.50 14.40 5.45
C GLY A 255 5.45 13.91 6.55
N LEU A 256 5.65 12.59 6.67
CA LEU A 256 6.64 12.02 7.59
C LEU A 256 8.06 12.51 7.29
N SER A 257 8.44 12.51 6.02
CA SER A 257 9.78 12.93 5.59
C SER A 257 10.05 14.39 5.92
N THR A 258 9.10 15.28 5.60
CA THR A 258 9.23 16.72 5.90
C THR A 258 9.21 17.01 7.39
N TYR A 259 8.38 16.30 8.18
CA TYR A 259 8.41 16.39 9.64
C TYR A 259 9.79 16.02 10.20
N LEU A 260 10.35 14.87 9.78
CA LEU A 260 11.65 14.38 10.23
C LEU A 260 12.82 15.24 9.73
N ALA A 261 12.63 15.95 8.61
CA ALA A 261 13.56 16.97 8.10
C ALA A 261 13.46 18.32 8.83
N GLY A 262 12.44 18.51 9.69
CA GLY A 262 12.18 19.76 10.41
C GLY A 262 11.35 20.78 9.63
N ASP A 263 10.84 20.43 8.45
CA ASP A 263 9.92 21.27 7.68
C ASP A 263 8.47 20.96 8.10
N TYR A 264 8.10 21.49 9.25
CA TYR A 264 6.78 21.26 9.84
C TYR A 264 5.65 21.91 9.04
N THR A 265 5.91 23.02 8.35
CA THR A 265 4.90 23.71 7.52
C THR A 265 4.48 22.85 6.33
N THR A 266 5.43 22.20 5.66
CA THR A 266 5.10 21.27 4.56
C THR A 266 4.46 20.00 5.09
N ALA A 267 4.92 19.49 6.24
CA ALA A 267 4.32 18.30 6.88
C ALA A 267 2.84 18.56 7.25
N GLU A 268 2.53 19.72 7.82
CA GLU A 268 1.16 20.11 8.14
C GLU A 268 0.25 20.10 6.91
N LYS A 269 0.69 20.71 5.81
CA LYS A 269 -0.07 20.71 4.55
C LYS A 269 -0.37 19.28 4.08
N CYS A 270 0.62 18.37 4.16
CA CYS A 270 0.44 16.99 3.77
C CYS A 270 -0.61 16.27 4.64
N PHE A 271 -0.47 16.36 5.97
CA PHE A 271 -1.38 15.66 6.88
C PHE A 271 -2.77 16.31 6.93
N ARG A 272 -2.88 17.60 6.76
CA ARG A 272 -4.17 18.31 6.68
C ARG A 272 -4.96 17.91 5.42
N GLU A 273 -4.30 17.81 4.27
CA GLU A 273 -4.90 17.28 3.05
C GLU A 273 -5.36 15.83 3.24
N LEU A 274 -4.52 14.98 3.83
CA LEU A 274 -4.85 13.59 4.11
C LEU A 274 -5.99 13.44 5.11
N SER A 275 -6.11 14.31 6.13
CA SER A 275 -7.20 14.26 7.09
C SER A 275 -8.58 14.48 6.47
N GLN A 276 -8.65 15.09 5.29
CA GLN A 276 -9.86 15.26 4.50
C GLN A 276 -10.14 14.08 3.55
N ALA A 277 -9.06 13.56 2.92
CA ALA A 277 -9.17 12.49 1.91
C ALA A 277 -9.25 11.08 2.51
N ALA A 278 -8.51 10.85 3.60
CA ALA A 278 -8.41 9.57 4.31
C ALA A 278 -8.28 9.85 5.83
N PRO A 279 -9.39 10.09 6.53
CA PRO A 279 -9.41 10.53 7.94
C PRO A 279 -9.10 9.38 8.91
N LEU A 280 -7.89 8.85 8.82
CA LEU A 280 -7.37 7.78 9.67
C LEU A 280 -6.74 8.32 10.95
N ASN A 281 -6.75 7.54 12.02
CA ASN A 281 -6.23 7.93 13.33
C ASN A 281 -4.74 8.33 13.28
N GLU A 282 -3.93 7.57 12.53
CA GLU A 282 -2.52 7.88 12.31
C GLU A 282 -2.30 9.22 11.59
N VAL A 283 -3.21 9.62 10.70
CA VAL A 283 -3.15 10.92 10.03
C VAL A 283 -3.42 12.05 11.03
N PHE A 284 -4.46 11.93 11.87
CA PHE A 284 -4.75 12.91 12.90
C PHE A 284 -3.63 12.98 13.94
N ASN A 285 -3.07 11.83 14.35
CA ASN A 285 -1.91 11.82 15.23
C ASN A 285 -0.73 12.59 14.65
N ASN A 286 -0.39 12.37 13.39
CA ASN A 286 0.75 13.01 12.74
C ASN A 286 0.49 14.49 12.44
N LEU A 287 -0.77 14.86 12.16
CA LEU A 287 -1.19 16.26 12.05
C LEU A 287 -1.00 16.97 13.41
N GLY A 288 -1.56 16.40 14.48
CA GLY A 288 -1.39 16.96 15.83
C GLY A 288 0.08 17.05 16.26
N ALA A 289 0.93 16.07 15.88
CA ALA A 289 2.37 16.13 16.14
C ALA A 289 3.02 17.32 15.40
N THR A 290 2.61 17.57 14.18
CA THR A 290 3.12 18.67 13.37
C THR A 290 2.67 20.01 13.90
N GLU A 291 1.37 20.16 14.22
CA GLU A 291 0.78 21.35 14.82
C GLU A 291 1.41 21.67 16.19
N SER A 292 1.70 20.63 16.99
CA SER A 292 2.42 20.80 18.25
C SER A 292 3.82 21.41 18.06
N ARG A 293 4.53 21.03 16.98
CA ARG A 293 5.82 21.64 16.62
C ARG A 293 5.70 23.09 16.13
N LEU A 294 4.59 23.43 15.52
CA LEU A 294 4.24 24.78 15.09
C LEU A 294 3.66 25.63 16.24
N ASN A 295 3.47 25.05 17.44
CA ASN A 295 2.80 25.64 18.60
C ASN A 295 1.35 26.04 18.31
N GLU A 296 0.64 25.30 17.48
CA GLU A 296 -0.75 25.51 17.15
C GLU A 296 -1.69 24.91 18.22
N PRO A 297 -2.73 25.65 18.65
CA PRO A 297 -3.69 25.14 19.66
C PRO A 297 -4.50 23.93 19.21
N SER A 298 -4.67 23.73 17.90
CA SER A 298 -5.38 22.61 17.29
C SER A 298 -4.75 21.25 17.58
N ALA A 299 -3.45 21.18 17.87
CA ALA A 299 -2.72 19.94 18.13
C ALA A 299 -3.43 19.00 19.13
N LEU A 300 -3.95 19.55 20.24
CA LEU A 300 -4.68 18.74 21.23
C LEU A 300 -5.99 18.15 20.67
N VAL A 301 -6.68 18.89 19.81
CA VAL A 301 -7.92 18.47 19.17
C VAL A 301 -7.66 17.26 18.26
N ASP A 302 -6.63 17.36 17.42
CA ASP A 302 -6.30 16.28 16.48
C ASP A 302 -5.74 15.03 17.19
N PHE A 303 -4.93 15.21 18.24
CA PHE A 303 -4.52 14.07 19.06
C PHE A 303 -5.69 13.40 19.79
N ARG A 304 -6.66 14.16 20.33
CA ARG A 304 -7.86 13.59 20.93
C ARG A 304 -8.70 12.84 19.92
N ARG A 305 -8.81 13.36 18.69
CA ARG A 305 -9.52 12.69 17.59
C ARG A 305 -8.88 11.34 17.23
N ALA A 306 -7.54 11.29 17.16
CA ALA A 306 -6.83 10.04 16.96
C ALA A 306 -7.10 9.03 18.12
N LEU A 307 -7.09 9.52 19.36
CA LEU A 307 -7.34 8.71 20.55
C LEU A 307 -8.80 8.22 20.65
N GLU A 308 -9.76 9.00 20.17
CA GLU A 308 -11.18 8.60 20.11
C GLU A 308 -11.37 7.39 19.20
N GLY A 309 -10.64 7.35 18.07
CA GLY A 309 -10.68 6.24 17.13
C GLY A 309 -10.01 4.96 17.64
N ASP A 310 -8.96 5.08 18.45
CA ASP A 310 -8.33 3.96 19.15
C ASP A 310 -7.86 4.37 20.55
N GLN A 311 -8.75 4.18 21.52
CA GLN A 311 -8.46 4.50 22.92
C GLN A 311 -7.39 3.57 23.53
N ALA A 312 -7.04 2.50 22.86
CA ALA A 312 -6.07 1.55 23.30
C ALA A 312 -4.63 1.93 22.91
N ASP A 313 -4.45 2.77 21.89
CA ASP A 313 -3.12 3.10 21.36
C ASP A 313 -2.29 3.96 22.33
N ALA A 314 -1.13 3.42 22.72
CA ALA A 314 -0.22 4.10 23.66
C ALA A 314 0.42 5.36 23.07
N THR A 315 0.62 5.40 21.75
CA THR A 315 1.17 6.56 21.04
C THR A 315 0.24 7.76 21.13
N TYR A 316 -1.05 7.55 20.82
CA TYR A 316 -2.05 8.62 20.88
C TYR A 316 -2.21 9.16 22.31
N ARG A 317 -2.28 8.25 23.30
CA ARG A 317 -2.34 8.64 24.72
C ARG A 317 -1.13 9.44 25.15
N PHE A 318 0.07 9.01 24.77
CA PHE A 318 1.31 9.70 25.08
C PHE A 318 1.29 11.13 24.56
N ASN A 319 0.90 11.32 23.29
CA ASN A 319 0.89 12.64 22.64
C ASN A 319 -0.14 13.59 23.28
N VAL A 320 -1.34 13.10 23.63
CA VAL A 320 -2.32 13.89 24.39
C VAL A 320 -1.70 14.32 25.73
N GLY A 321 -1.12 13.38 26.48
CA GLY A 321 -0.46 13.69 27.75
C GLY A 321 0.66 14.70 27.61
N LEU A 322 1.44 14.61 26.54
CA LEU A 322 2.57 15.53 26.28
C LEU A 322 2.11 16.96 26.04
N VAL A 323 1.04 17.15 25.24
CA VAL A 323 0.50 18.51 25.00
C VAL A 323 -0.13 19.08 26.26
N LEU A 324 -0.92 18.27 27.02
CA LEU A 324 -1.49 18.69 28.29
C LEU A 324 -0.40 19.09 29.30
N TYR A 325 0.70 18.34 29.36
CA TYR A 325 1.84 18.68 30.21
C TYR A 325 2.44 20.04 29.82
N ARG A 326 2.65 20.29 28.51
CA ARG A 326 3.16 21.58 28.01
C ARG A 326 2.23 22.76 28.30
N GLN A 327 0.91 22.50 28.38
CA GLN A 327 -0.12 23.46 28.76
C GLN A 327 -0.25 23.65 30.30
N GLY A 328 0.55 22.93 31.11
CA GLY A 328 0.48 23.00 32.57
C GLY A 328 -0.67 22.21 33.20
N SER A 329 -1.42 21.45 32.40
CA SER A 329 -2.53 20.58 32.87
C SER A 329 -1.99 19.25 33.44
N PHE A 330 -1.13 19.34 34.47
CA PHE A 330 -0.33 18.21 34.97
C PHE A 330 -1.20 17.05 35.46
N SER A 331 -2.31 17.33 36.16
CA SER A 331 -3.20 16.27 36.68
C SER A 331 -3.90 15.46 35.57
N GLU A 332 -4.25 16.10 34.46
CA GLU A 332 -4.83 15.40 33.30
C GLU A 332 -3.74 14.63 32.54
N ALA A 333 -2.58 15.26 32.30
CA ALA A 333 -1.44 14.61 31.66
C ALA A 333 -0.98 13.35 32.40
N GLU A 334 -0.97 13.38 33.75
CA GLU A 334 -0.62 12.26 34.61
C GLU A 334 -1.50 11.02 34.32
N LYS A 335 -2.81 11.20 34.14
CA LYS A 335 -3.74 10.11 33.81
C LYS A 335 -3.38 9.42 32.51
N HIS A 336 -2.99 10.21 31.49
CA HIS A 336 -2.59 9.68 30.19
C HIS A 336 -1.28 8.91 30.28
N PHE A 337 -0.25 9.40 30.98
CA PHE A 337 1.01 8.68 31.12
C PHE A 337 0.87 7.43 31.98
N LYS A 338 0.04 7.43 33.03
CA LYS A 338 -0.30 6.20 33.78
C LYS A 338 -0.92 5.14 32.89
N ALA A 339 -1.88 5.52 32.04
CA ALA A 339 -2.53 4.58 31.12
C ALA A 339 -1.56 4.04 30.05
N VAL A 340 -0.55 4.81 29.63
CA VAL A 340 0.54 4.28 28.79
C VAL A 340 1.35 3.23 29.54
N LEU A 341 1.72 3.49 30.81
CA LEU A 341 2.53 2.57 31.63
C LEU A 341 1.78 1.32 32.07
N GLU A 342 0.47 1.37 32.18
CA GLU A 342 -0.37 0.17 32.43
C GLU A 342 -0.21 -0.86 31.29
N ARG A 343 0.02 -0.40 30.06
CA ARG A 343 0.21 -1.24 28.86
C ARG A 343 1.66 -1.63 28.62
N ASN A 344 2.57 -0.68 28.84
CA ASN A 344 4.01 -0.88 28.68
C ASN A 344 4.75 -0.28 29.90
N LYS A 345 5.00 -1.12 30.88
CA LYS A 345 5.66 -0.71 32.13
C LYS A 345 7.11 -0.24 31.89
N ASP A 346 7.72 -0.64 30.80
CA ASP A 346 9.10 -0.31 30.45
C ASP A 346 9.24 0.95 29.60
N ASP A 347 8.15 1.70 29.40
CA ASP A 347 8.17 2.96 28.67
C ASP A 347 8.84 4.06 29.49
N ARG A 348 10.14 4.18 29.29
CA ARG A 348 10.99 5.13 30.04
C ARG A 348 10.58 6.58 29.84
N GLU A 349 10.13 6.93 28.65
CA GLU A 349 9.71 8.30 28.34
C GLU A 349 8.41 8.64 29.04
N ALA A 350 7.41 7.76 29.00
CA ALA A 350 6.16 7.94 29.74
C ALA A 350 6.41 7.99 31.26
N SER A 351 7.31 7.15 31.80
CA SER A 351 7.69 7.17 33.22
C SER A 351 8.34 8.50 33.60
N THR A 352 9.23 9.02 32.75
CA THR A 352 9.85 10.35 32.97
C THR A 352 8.83 11.48 32.97
N MET A 353 7.89 11.45 32.00
CA MET A 353 6.84 12.45 31.90
C MET A 353 5.86 12.39 33.07
N LEU A 354 5.52 11.18 33.54
CA LEU A 354 4.71 10.98 34.74
C LEU A 354 5.37 11.61 35.97
N ALA A 355 6.66 11.36 36.20
CA ALA A 355 7.39 11.94 37.33
C ALA A 355 7.40 13.47 37.26
N ARG A 356 7.58 14.05 36.09
CA ARG A 356 7.54 15.52 35.88
C ARG A 356 6.14 16.09 36.16
N CYS A 357 5.07 15.42 35.79
CA CYS A 357 3.70 15.82 36.13
C CYS A 357 3.50 15.83 37.65
N GLN A 358 3.94 14.80 38.37
CA GLN A 358 3.80 14.70 39.82
C GLN A 358 4.60 15.78 40.58
N GLN A 359 5.74 16.16 40.03
CA GLN A 359 6.56 17.26 40.58
C GLN A 359 6.06 18.64 40.15
N GLN A 360 5.04 18.71 39.30
CA GLN A 360 4.54 19.95 38.69
C GLN A 360 5.66 20.79 38.05
N THR A 361 6.70 20.11 37.54
CA THR A 361 7.85 20.79 36.95
C THR A 361 7.46 21.33 35.58
N PRO A 362 7.45 22.67 35.37
CA PRO A 362 7.10 23.21 34.06
C PRO A 362 8.05 22.71 32.97
N GLY A 363 7.54 22.45 31.79
CA GLY A 363 8.37 22.23 30.63
C GLY A 363 9.19 23.52 30.37
N VAL A 364 10.51 23.40 30.28
CA VAL A 364 11.36 24.58 30.02
C VAL A 364 11.06 25.05 28.60
N SER A 365 10.30 26.14 28.50
CA SER A 365 10.06 26.83 27.24
C SER A 365 11.41 27.36 26.73
N GLY A 366 11.88 26.87 25.60
CA GLY A 366 13.15 27.31 24.98
C GLY A 366 14.37 26.42 25.24
N SER A 367 14.26 25.30 25.97
CA SER A 367 15.37 24.33 26.05
C SER A 367 15.53 23.55 24.73
N SER A 368 16.80 23.38 24.36
CA SER A 368 17.27 22.66 23.16
C SER A 368 16.44 21.39 22.85
N PRO A 369 16.17 21.04 21.58
CA PRO A 369 15.33 19.89 21.18
C PRO A 369 15.75 18.55 21.78
N LYS A 370 16.93 18.45 22.38
CA LYS A 370 17.47 17.24 23.01
C LYS A 370 16.97 16.97 24.45
N ALA A 371 16.30 17.92 25.11
CA ALA A 371 15.90 17.79 26.52
C ALA A 371 14.39 17.66 26.77
N SER A 372 13.55 17.84 25.75
CA SER A 372 12.08 17.66 25.84
C SER A 372 11.67 16.40 25.11
N SER A 373 10.76 15.62 25.71
CA SER A 373 10.10 14.53 25.00
C SER A 373 9.47 15.00 23.72
N SER A 374 9.63 14.24 22.66
CA SER A 374 9.09 14.53 21.33
C SER A 374 7.79 13.78 21.08
N GLU A 375 6.95 14.32 20.24
CA GLU A 375 5.74 13.66 19.78
C GLU A 375 6.07 12.34 19.09
N ARG A 376 5.24 11.33 19.32
CA ARG A 376 5.36 10.01 18.70
C ARG A 376 4.57 9.99 17.40
N LEU A 377 5.25 9.75 16.29
CA LEU A 377 4.62 9.60 14.99
C LEU A 377 4.15 8.17 14.77
N LYS A 378 3.17 8.03 13.87
CA LYS A 378 2.82 6.76 13.23
C LYS A 378 3.44 6.72 11.85
N ASP A 379 4.05 5.60 11.50
CA ASP A 379 4.67 5.36 10.19
C ASP A 379 3.87 4.39 9.31
N ASN A 380 2.89 3.70 9.89
CA ASN A 380 1.91 2.92 9.17
C ASN A 380 0.79 3.81 8.60
N PHE A 381 0.31 3.47 7.41
CA PHE A 381 -0.82 4.12 6.76
C PHE A 381 -1.65 3.03 6.08
N ASP A 382 -2.74 2.60 6.74
CA ASP A 382 -3.57 1.50 6.25
C ASP A 382 -4.65 2.01 5.28
N LEU A 383 -4.20 2.50 4.15
CA LEU A 383 -5.06 2.98 3.08
C LEU A 383 -5.93 1.85 2.49
N THR A 384 -5.43 0.62 2.51
CA THR A 384 -6.17 -0.55 1.98
C THR A 384 -7.38 -0.84 2.84
N ALA A 385 -7.21 -0.94 4.15
CA ALA A 385 -8.34 -1.13 5.08
C ALA A 385 -9.35 0.04 4.99
N PHE A 386 -8.87 1.28 4.84
CA PHE A 386 -9.74 2.43 4.65
C PHE A 386 -10.57 2.34 3.36
N ARG A 387 -9.95 1.95 2.24
CA ARG A 387 -10.66 1.77 0.96
C ARG A 387 -11.70 0.67 1.04
N GLN A 388 -11.37 -0.46 1.66
CA GLN A 388 -12.30 -1.56 1.88
C GLN A 388 -13.48 -1.15 2.73
N LEU A 389 -13.23 -0.49 3.87
CA LEU A 389 -14.30 0.02 4.75
C LEU A 389 -15.21 1.01 4.01
N LYS A 390 -14.63 1.94 3.24
CA LYS A 390 -15.39 2.91 2.45
C LYS A 390 -16.28 2.22 1.41
N ALA A 391 -15.77 1.21 0.70
CA ALA A 391 -16.53 0.42 -0.26
C ALA A 391 -17.70 -0.31 0.41
N MET A 392 -17.46 -0.97 1.56
CA MET A 392 -18.50 -1.66 2.34
C MET A 392 -19.62 -0.70 2.79
N LEU A 393 -19.27 0.50 3.25
CA LEU A 393 -20.26 1.50 3.70
C LEU A 393 -21.09 2.05 2.53
N GLN A 394 -20.51 2.21 1.35
CA GLN A 394 -21.22 2.64 0.14
C GLN A 394 -22.23 1.57 -0.33
N THR A 395 -21.86 0.31 -0.27
CA THR A 395 -22.73 -0.82 -0.64
C THR A 395 -23.90 -0.98 0.34
N ALA A 396 -23.71 -0.65 1.62
CA ALA A 396 -24.75 -0.73 2.64
C ALA A 396 -25.79 0.42 2.56
N GLN A 397 -25.49 1.47 1.79
CA GLN A 397 -26.40 2.62 1.57
C GLN A 397 -27.24 2.52 0.31
N GLN A 398 -26.97 1.54 -0.56
CA GLN A 398 -27.75 1.17 -1.75
C GLN A 398 -28.73 0.02 -1.45
#